data_45bfb1264d4fa69ca297c2bd8bd43ffe
#
_entry.id   45bfb1264d4fa69ca297c2bd8bd43ffe
#
_cell.length_a   1.000
_cell.length_b   1.000
_cell.length_c   1.000
_cell.angle_alpha   90.00
_cell.angle_beta   90.00
_cell.angle_gamma   90.00
#
_symmetry.space_group_name_H-M   'P 1'
#
loop_
_entity.id
_entity.type
_entity.pdbx_description
1 polymer ?
#
loop_
_entity_poly.entity_id
_entity_poly.type
_entity_poly.pdbx_seq_one_letter_code
_entity_poly.pdbx_strand_id
1 'polypeptide(L)'
;MRKIIFMAAAILFILTNTTFAARENVGVIIIGGAEFKTDDYYKIVKDELNPRSGAKILVGNDMQSRYQKYWLNRGYVGDQTPRRDDLISFTRMSGCGKVVCLVVNNSAVDSHNNAGRREKDRISVQIDAYICTPTAVADVFTASCDSNSKTSNLRARRGAFRKCLDTIAKSINRQI
;
A
#
# COMPACT_ATOMS: atom_id res chain seq x y z
N MET A 1 13.86 48.64 27.90
CA MET A 1 13.28 47.34 28.24
C MET A 1 12.21 46.83 27.25
N ARG A 2 11.25 47.63 26.81
CA ARG A 2 10.21 47.18 25.83
C ARG A 2 10.74 46.62 24.50
N LYS A 3 11.82 47.21 23.92
CA LYS A 3 12.39 46.74 22.63
C LYS A 3 13.07 45.34 22.73
N ILE A 4 13.61 44.98 23.88
CA ILE A 4 14.25 43.68 24.09
C ILE A 4 13.21 42.58 24.19
N ILE A 5 12.04 42.87 24.78
CA ILE A 5 10.94 41.89 24.90
C ILE A 5 10.36 41.55 23.51
N PHE A 6 10.24 42.53 22.63
CA PHE A 6 9.77 42.29 21.26
C PHE A 6 10.75 41.48 20.43
N MET A 7 12.05 41.67 20.61
CA MET A 7 13.07 40.87 19.91
C MET A 7 13.08 39.40 20.41
N ALA A 8 12.94 39.19 21.72
CA ALA A 8 12.88 37.84 22.29
C ALA A 8 11.61 37.08 21.83
N ALA A 9 10.45 37.77 21.76
CA ALA A 9 9.21 37.18 21.26
C ALA A 9 9.31 36.84 19.77
N ALA A 10 9.94 37.66 18.96
CA ALA A 10 10.16 37.36 17.52
C ALA A 10 11.08 36.14 17.30
N ILE A 11 12.13 36.00 18.09
CA ILE A 11 13.04 34.86 18.03
C ILE A 11 12.32 33.59 18.49
N LEU A 12 11.49 33.65 19.52
CA LEU A 12 10.69 32.51 19.96
C LEU A 12 9.69 32.08 18.89
N PHE A 13 9.08 33.00 18.18
CA PHE A 13 8.14 32.73 17.09
C PHE A 13 8.82 32.11 15.86
N ILE A 14 10.06 32.46 15.57
CA ILE A 14 10.85 31.86 14.48
C ILE A 14 11.29 30.43 14.84
N LEU A 15 11.63 30.17 16.11
CA LEU A 15 12.04 28.86 16.58
C LEU A 15 10.89 27.84 16.65
N THR A 16 9.65 28.30 16.84
CA THR A 16 8.48 27.42 16.85
C THR A 16 7.98 27.03 15.46
N ASN A 17 8.40 27.76 14.42
CA ASN A 17 8.03 27.47 13.02
C ASN A 17 9.03 26.61 12.27
N THR A 18 10.14 26.18 12.87
CA THR A 18 10.91 25.06 12.36
C THR A 18 10.21 23.76 12.77
N THR A 19 8.99 23.55 12.30
CA THR A 19 8.50 22.19 12.13
C THR A 19 9.48 21.55 11.15
N PHE A 20 10.45 20.80 11.69
CA PHE A 20 11.06 19.73 10.93
C PHE A 20 9.88 18.97 10.35
N ALA A 21 9.67 19.11 9.05
CA ALA A 21 8.75 18.22 8.35
C ALA A 21 9.32 16.83 8.59
N ALA A 22 8.87 16.18 9.66
CA ALA A 22 9.20 14.81 9.94
C ALA A 22 8.84 14.08 8.65
N ARG A 23 9.83 13.44 8.01
CA ARG A 23 9.59 12.69 6.78
C ARG A 23 8.41 11.80 7.06
N GLU A 24 7.27 12.12 6.45
CA GLU A 24 6.04 11.40 6.69
C GLU A 24 6.25 9.96 6.24
N ASN A 25 6.11 9.01 7.16
CA ASN A 25 6.14 7.61 6.79
C ASN A 25 4.90 7.29 5.95
N VAL A 26 5.11 6.49 4.91
CA VAL A 26 4.02 5.92 4.10
C VAL A 26 3.86 4.46 4.48
N GLY A 27 2.73 4.13 5.09
CA GLY A 27 2.37 2.74 5.37
C GLY A 27 1.84 2.05 4.11
N VAL A 28 2.17 0.78 3.90
CA VAL A 28 1.56 -0.03 2.84
C VAL A 28 1.00 -1.31 3.44
N ILE A 29 -0.27 -1.59 3.14
CA ILE A 29 -0.95 -2.83 3.52
C ILE A 29 -1.48 -3.55 2.29
N ILE A 30 -1.49 -4.89 2.35
CA ILE A 30 -2.07 -5.75 1.33
C ILE A 30 -3.35 -6.36 1.89
N ILE A 31 -4.46 -6.18 1.18
CA ILE A 31 -5.78 -6.71 1.50
C ILE A 31 -6.13 -7.71 0.41
N GLY A 32 -6.42 -8.95 0.78
CA GLY A 32 -6.66 -10.07 -0.13
C GLY A 32 -6.22 -11.38 0.49
N GLY A 33 -6.15 -12.45 -0.28
CA GLY A 33 -5.79 -13.78 0.20
C GLY A 33 -4.44 -13.84 0.93
N ALA A 34 -4.30 -14.80 1.84
CA ALA A 34 -3.09 -14.97 2.66
C ALA A 34 -1.82 -15.16 1.81
N GLU A 35 -1.98 -15.72 0.59
CA GLU A 35 -0.89 -15.93 -0.35
C GLU A 35 -0.19 -14.65 -0.82
N PHE A 36 -0.84 -13.48 -0.71
CA PHE A 36 -0.27 -12.17 -1.04
C PHE A 36 0.40 -11.49 0.16
N LYS A 37 0.23 -12.00 1.37
CA LYS A 37 0.73 -11.43 2.63
C LYS A 37 2.03 -12.11 3.08
N THR A 38 2.97 -12.27 2.16
CA THR A 38 4.27 -12.92 2.41
C THR A 38 5.43 -11.98 2.10
N ASP A 39 6.61 -12.28 2.62
CA ASP A 39 7.82 -11.46 2.46
C ASP A 39 8.18 -11.22 0.99
N ASP A 40 7.89 -12.16 0.10
CA ASP A 40 8.13 -12.00 -1.33
C ASP A 40 7.31 -10.86 -1.94
N TYR A 41 6.04 -10.73 -1.56
CA TYR A 41 5.19 -9.66 -2.04
C TYR A 41 5.52 -8.33 -1.36
N TYR A 42 5.86 -8.34 -0.07
CA TYR A 42 6.36 -7.14 0.60
C TYR A 42 7.65 -6.62 -0.03
N LYS A 43 8.53 -7.52 -0.48
CA LYS A 43 9.73 -7.15 -1.22
C LYS A 43 9.38 -6.50 -2.56
N ILE A 44 8.46 -7.09 -3.33
CA ILE A 44 7.99 -6.48 -4.59
C ILE A 44 7.46 -5.07 -4.35
N VAL A 45 6.65 -4.87 -3.29
CA VAL A 45 6.12 -3.54 -2.94
C VAL A 45 7.25 -2.56 -2.63
N LYS A 46 8.27 -2.97 -1.86
CA LYS A 46 9.44 -2.13 -1.54
C LYS A 46 10.26 -1.78 -2.77
N ASP A 47 10.38 -2.70 -3.72
CA ASP A 47 11.17 -2.52 -4.93
C ASP A 47 10.46 -1.54 -5.91
N GLU A 48 9.13 -1.61 -6.03
CA GLU A 48 8.34 -0.82 -6.99
C GLU A 48 7.88 0.55 -6.44
N LEU A 49 7.66 0.67 -5.12
CA LEU A 49 7.23 1.93 -4.52
C LEU A 49 8.43 2.75 -4.05
N ASN A 50 8.63 3.89 -4.68
CA ASN A 50 9.68 4.85 -4.34
C ASN A 50 9.10 6.27 -4.28
N PRO A 51 8.69 6.74 -3.08
CA PRO A 51 8.05 8.04 -2.90
C PRO A 51 8.92 9.19 -3.41
N ARG A 52 8.36 10.08 -4.20
CA ARG A 52 9.06 11.30 -4.64
C ARG A 52 9.38 12.25 -3.49
N SER A 53 8.58 12.22 -2.44
CA SER A 53 8.80 12.99 -1.21
C SER A 53 10.04 12.56 -0.42
N GLY A 54 10.63 11.39 -0.75
CA GLY A 54 11.66 10.75 0.05
C GLY A 54 11.14 10.18 1.37
N ALA A 55 9.84 10.01 1.50
CA ALA A 55 9.20 9.36 2.64
C ALA A 55 9.66 7.91 2.78
N LYS A 56 9.70 7.40 4.02
CA LYS A 56 10.04 6.00 4.27
C LYS A 56 8.82 5.11 4.05
N ILE A 57 8.96 4.07 3.22
CA ILE A 57 7.95 3.03 3.05
C ILE A 57 8.00 2.05 4.22
N LEU A 58 6.87 1.91 4.93
CA LEU A 58 6.65 0.93 5.98
C LEU A 58 5.73 -0.16 5.42
N VAL A 59 6.27 -1.31 5.07
CA VAL A 59 5.53 -2.47 4.57
C VAL A 59 6.10 -3.76 5.18
N GLY A 60 5.25 -4.73 5.40
CA GLY A 60 5.60 -6.03 5.99
C GLY A 60 4.71 -6.39 7.17
N ASN A 61 5.14 -7.39 7.93
CA ASN A 61 4.34 -7.99 8.99
C ASN A 61 3.87 -6.98 10.05
N ASP A 62 4.68 -6.00 10.41
CA ASP A 62 4.29 -5.00 11.42
C ASP A 62 3.09 -4.16 10.97
N MET A 63 3.13 -3.62 9.74
CA MET A 63 2.02 -2.84 9.20
C MET A 63 0.79 -3.72 8.97
N GLN A 64 0.99 -4.94 8.46
CA GLN A 64 -0.08 -5.90 8.24
C GLN A 64 -0.75 -6.32 9.54
N SER A 65 0.02 -6.58 10.60
CA SER A 65 -0.51 -6.94 11.93
C SER A 65 -1.29 -5.78 12.57
N ARG A 66 -0.82 -4.54 12.42
CA ARG A 66 -1.57 -3.34 12.89
C ARG A 66 -2.92 -3.23 12.19
N TYR A 67 -2.94 -3.43 10.87
CA TYR A 67 -4.19 -3.42 10.10
C TYR A 67 -5.11 -4.55 10.53
N GLN A 68 -4.59 -5.76 10.68
CA GLN A 68 -5.37 -6.93 11.08
C GLN A 68 -6.00 -6.75 12.48
N LYS A 69 -5.22 -6.22 13.44
CA LYS A 69 -5.73 -5.88 14.78
C LYS A 69 -6.83 -4.82 14.72
N TYR A 70 -6.64 -3.76 13.92
CA TYR A 70 -7.67 -2.74 13.70
C TYR A 70 -8.94 -3.35 13.13
N TRP A 71 -8.81 -4.23 12.12
CA TRP A 71 -9.91 -4.88 11.41
C TRP A 71 -10.74 -5.77 12.34
N LEU A 72 -10.08 -6.60 13.14
CA LEU A 72 -10.73 -7.44 14.16
C LEU A 72 -11.45 -6.60 15.24
N ASN A 73 -10.84 -5.52 15.70
CA ASN A 73 -11.46 -4.63 16.68
C ASN A 73 -12.72 -3.92 16.17
N ARG A 74 -12.89 -3.82 14.86
CA ARG A 74 -14.11 -3.30 14.21
C ARG A 74 -15.17 -4.38 13.99
N GLY A 75 -14.91 -5.62 14.40
CA GLY A 75 -15.82 -6.76 14.24
C GLY A 75 -15.84 -7.37 12.84
N TYR A 76 -14.88 -7.02 11.99
CA TYR A 76 -14.76 -7.63 10.67
C TYR A 76 -14.04 -8.98 10.74
N VAL A 77 -14.49 -9.92 9.91
CA VAL A 77 -13.89 -11.26 9.79
C VAL A 77 -13.52 -11.51 8.33
N GLY A 78 -12.33 -12.05 8.11
CA GLY A 78 -11.85 -12.40 6.77
C GLY A 78 -11.33 -11.21 5.95
N ASP A 79 -11.14 -11.44 4.64
CA ASP A 79 -10.54 -10.50 3.69
C ASP A 79 -11.62 -9.70 2.92
N GLN A 80 -12.53 -9.08 3.64
CA GLN A 80 -13.55 -8.23 3.04
C GLN A 80 -12.91 -6.93 2.52
N THR A 81 -13.47 -6.38 1.44
CA THR A 81 -13.07 -5.06 0.96
C THR A 81 -13.45 -4.00 1.99
N PRO A 82 -12.49 -3.24 2.51
CA PRO A 82 -12.75 -2.22 3.52
C PRO A 82 -13.57 -1.06 2.94
N ARG A 83 -14.39 -0.45 3.79
CA ARG A 83 -15.06 0.80 3.45
C ARG A 83 -14.05 1.96 3.47
N ARG A 84 -14.32 3.01 2.71
CA ARG A 84 -13.45 4.21 2.67
C ARG A 84 -13.19 4.79 4.06
N ASP A 85 -14.22 4.85 4.91
CA ASP A 85 -14.12 5.39 6.27
C ASP A 85 -13.21 4.54 7.16
N ASP A 86 -13.18 3.23 6.95
CA ASP A 86 -12.28 2.33 7.67
C ASP A 86 -10.82 2.54 7.25
N LEU A 87 -10.56 2.77 5.96
CA LEU A 87 -9.21 3.08 5.47
C LEU A 87 -8.70 4.41 6.03
N ILE A 88 -9.54 5.45 6.06
CA ILE A 88 -9.23 6.75 6.65
C ILE A 88 -8.95 6.60 8.14
N SER A 89 -9.82 5.88 8.86
CA SER A 89 -9.69 5.66 10.30
C SER A 89 -8.42 4.87 10.63
N PHE A 90 -8.11 3.84 9.84
CA PHE A 90 -6.86 3.08 9.98
C PHE A 90 -5.64 3.99 9.73
N THR A 91 -5.67 4.81 8.67
CA THR A 91 -4.56 5.73 8.36
C THR A 91 -4.27 6.65 9.55
N ARG A 92 -5.31 7.21 10.16
CA ARG A 92 -5.20 8.07 11.36
C ARG A 92 -4.56 7.32 12.54
N MET A 93 -4.92 6.06 12.75
CA MET A 93 -4.41 5.25 13.85
C MET A 93 -3.02 4.67 13.58
N SER A 94 -2.61 4.55 12.33
CA SER A 94 -1.33 3.93 11.94
C SER A 94 -0.11 4.76 12.32
N GLY A 95 -0.28 6.08 12.55
CA GLY A 95 0.82 7.03 12.77
C GLY A 95 1.60 7.36 11.49
N CYS A 96 1.07 6.99 10.32
CA CYS A 96 1.63 7.34 9.02
C CYS A 96 0.95 8.59 8.46
N GLY A 97 1.69 9.43 7.74
CA GLY A 97 1.10 10.57 7.03
C GLY A 97 0.18 10.13 5.90
N LYS A 98 0.53 9.00 5.27
CA LYS A 98 -0.29 8.35 4.24
C LYS A 98 -0.25 6.84 4.39
N VAL A 99 -1.31 6.16 3.92
CA VAL A 99 -1.35 4.70 3.79
C VAL A 99 -1.81 4.33 2.39
N VAL A 100 -1.04 3.46 1.74
CA VAL A 100 -1.42 2.82 0.47
C VAL A 100 -2.04 1.47 0.80
N CYS A 101 -3.30 1.30 0.45
CA CYS A 101 -4.03 0.05 0.64
C CYS A 101 -4.13 -0.66 -0.71
N LEU A 102 -3.42 -1.77 -0.87
CA LEU A 102 -3.45 -2.60 -2.07
C LEU A 102 -4.50 -3.69 -1.88
N VAL A 103 -5.69 -3.50 -2.45
CA VAL A 103 -6.73 -4.53 -2.49
C VAL A 103 -6.44 -5.43 -3.68
N VAL A 104 -6.13 -6.70 -3.40
CA VAL A 104 -5.69 -7.66 -4.40
C VAL A 104 -6.78 -8.70 -4.62
N ASN A 105 -7.32 -8.70 -5.83
CA ASN A 105 -8.26 -9.71 -6.29
C ASN A 105 -7.54 -10.67 -7.24
N ASN A 106 -7.72 -11.96 -7.01
CA ASN A 106 -7.17 -13.02 -7.84
C ASN A 106 -8.32 -13.68 -8.58
N SER A 107 -8.35 -13.61 -9.90
CA SER A 107 -9.24 -14.42 -10.71
C SER A 107 -8.51 -15.72 -11.09
N ALA A 108 -9.13 -16.84 -10.77
CA ALA A 108 -8.59 -18.14 -11.07
C ALA A 108 -8.45 -18.35 -12.59
N VAL A 109 -7.46 -19.11 -12.92
CA VAL A 109 -7.02 -19.51 -14.24
C VAL A 109 -8.05 -20.42 -14.91
N ASP A 110 -8.36 -20.16 -16.14
CA ASP A 110 -8.88 -21.16 -17.06
C ASP A 110 -7.75 -22.09 -17.46
N SER A 111 -7.63 -23.21 -16.76
CA SER A 111 -6.91 -24.37 -17.26
C SER A 111 -7.80 -25.06 -18.31
N HIS A 112 -7.72 -24.63 -19.55
CA HIS A 112 -8.32 -25.40 -20.64
C HIS A 112 -7.47 -26.65 -20.86
N ASN A 113 -8.01 -27.79 -20.44
CA ASN A 113 -7.49 -29.12 -20.72
C ASN A 113 -7.60 -29.41 -22.23
N ASN A 114 -6.62 -28.98 -23.01
CA ASN A 114 -6.39 -29.49 -24.34
C ASN A 114 -5.42 -30.65 -24.24
N ALA A 115 -5.94 -31.84 -24.46
CA ALA A 115 -5.21 -33.11 -24.40
C ALA A 115 -3.84 -33.02 -25.10
N GLY A 116 -2.76 -33.18 -24.35
CA GLY A 116 -1.44 -33.47 -24.87
C GLY A 116 -0.39 -32.37 -24.86
N ARG A 117 -0.66 -31.14 -24.49
CA ARG A 117 0.37 -30.10 -24.26
C ARG A 117 0.34 -29.64 -22.80
N ARG A 118 1.50 -29.60 -22.13
CA ARG A 118 1.65 -28.95 -20.82
C ARG A 118 1.24 -27.48 -20.96
N GLU A 119 0.02 -27.18 -20.58
CA GLU A 119 -0.53 -25.85 -20.65
C GLU A 119 0.14 -24.96 -19.60
N LYS A 120 0.39 -23.73 -19.99
CA LYS A 120 0.96 -22.73 -19.07
C LYS A 120 -0.17 -22.25 -18.17
N ASP A 121 -0.01 -22.39 -16.86
CA ASP A 121 -0.92 -21.77 -15.91
C ASP A 121 -0.92 -20.24 -16.11
N ARG A 122 -2.05 -19.70 -16.55
CA ARG A 122 -2.25 -18.26 -16.68
C ARG A 122 -2.96 -17.75 -15.43
N ILE A 123 -2.37 -16.82 -14.73
CA ILE A 123 -2.95 -16.19 -13.55
C ILE A 123 -3.19 -14.71 -13.83
N SER A 124 -4.41 -14.26 -13.58
CA SER A 124 -4.80 -12.86 -13.63
C SER A 124 -4.88 -12.31 -12.20
N VAL A 125 -4.29 -11.15 -11.99
CA VAL A 125 -4.33 -10.40 -10.73
C VAL A 125 -4.84 -9.00 -11.03
N GLN A 126 -5.80 -8.54 -10.23
CA GLN A 126 -6.22 -7.15 -10.21
C GLN A 126 -5.79 -6.51 -8.89
N ILE A 127 -5.25 -5.30 -8.95
CA ILE A 127 -4.89 -4.48 -7.81
C ILE A 127 -5.66 -3.17 -7.87
N ASP A 128 -6.40 -2.88 -6.80
CA ASP A 128 -7.00 -1.57 -6.55
C ASP A 128 -6.20 -0.91 -5.42
N ALA A 129 -5.43 0.13 -5.76
CA ALA A 129 -4.57 0.86 -4.84
C ALA A 129 -5.26 2.14 -4.36
N TYR A 130 -5.62 2.20 -3.09
CA TYR A 130 -6.20 3.38 -2.45
C TYR A 130 -5.10 4.17 -1.73
N ILE A 131 -4.97 5.45 -2.07
CA ILE A 131 -4.08 6.38 -1.36
C ILE A 131 -4.89 7.08 -0.28
N CYS A 132 -4.61 6.78 0.97
CA CYS A 132 -5.37 7.29 2.11
C CYS A 132 -4.52 8.27 2.91
N THR A 133 -5.15 9.40 3.27
CA THR A 133 -4.67 10.37 4.25
C THR A 133 -5.49 10.22 5.54
N PRO A 134 -5.10 10.86 6.65
CA PRO A 134 -5.92 10.86 7.88
C PRO A 134 -7.32 11.48 7.72
N THR A 135 -7.60 12.16 6.62
CA THR A 135 -8.85 12.90 6.38
C THR A 135 -9.65 12.40 5.19
N ALA A 136 -9.00 11.76 4.21
CA ALA A 136 -9.68 11.36 2.97
C ALA A 136 -8.98 10.18 2.27
N VAL A 137 -9.70 9.50 1.38
CA VAL A 137 -9.10 8.72 0.30
C VAL A 137 -8.79 9.71 -0.83
N ALA A 138 -7.51 10.00 -1.02
CA ALA A 138 -7.06 11.03 -1.96
C ALA A 138 -7.18 10.56 -3.42
N ASP A 139 -6.77 9.31 -3.70
CA ASP A 139 -6.77 8.73 -5.03
C ASP A 139 -7.01 7.23 -5.01
N VAL A 140 -7.44 6.69 -6.16
CA VAL A 140 -7.58 5.25 -6.40
C VAL A 140 -7.01 4.91 -7.78
N PHE A 141 -6.12 3.92 -7.82
CA PHE A 141 -5.53 3.42 -9.07
C PHE A 141 -5.83 1.94 -9.22
N THR A 142 -6.25 1.52 -10.40
CA THR A 142 -6.58 0.12 -10.70
C THR A 142 -5.70 -0.40 -11.82
N ALA A 143 -5.18 -1.61 -11.66
CA ALA A 143 -4.52 -2.37 -12.72
C ALA A 143 -4.98 -3.82 -12.70
N SER A 144 -5.08 -4.42 -13.89
CA SER A 144 -5.32 -5.86 -14.05
C SER A 144 -4.29 -6.42 -15.03
N CYS A 145 -3.56 -7.44 -14.59
CA CYS A 145 -2.47 -8.02 -15.37
C CYS A 145 -2.44 -9.53 -15.26
N ASP A 146 -2.01 -10.13 -16.36
CA ASP A 146 -1.84 -11.57 -16.47
C ASP A 146 -0.37 -11.95 -16.49
N SER A 147 -0.08 -13.12 -15.97
CA SER A 147 1.22 -13.75 -16.13
C SER A 147 1.08 -15.26 -16.29
N ASN A 148 1.98 -15.82 -17.07
CA ASN A 148 2.02 -17.26 -17.34
C ASN A 148 3.30 -17.84 -16.75
N SER A 149 3.22 -19.06 -16.23
CA SER A 149 4.40 -19.83 -15.84
C SER A 149 4.26 -21.29 -16.27
N LYS A 150 5.38 -21.85 -16.78
CA LYS A 150 5.47 -23.30 -17.09
C LYS A 150 5.79 -24.16 -15.86
N THR A 151 6.20 -23.52 -14.76
CA THR A 151 6.81 -24.23 -13.63
C THR A 151 6.00 -24.15 -12.35
N SER A 152 5.26 -23.06 -12.11
CA SER A 152 4.41 -22.98 -10.92
C SER A 152 3.45 -21.80 -10.95
N ASN A 153 2.25 -21.99 -10.39
CA ASN A 153 1.25 -20.96 -10.17
C ASN A 153 1.77 -19.82 -9.29
N LEU A 154 2.66 -20.12 -8.35
CA LEU A 154 3.28 -19.10 -7.49
C LEU A 154 4.12 -18.09 -8.30
N ARG A 155 4.92 -18.57 -9.27
CA ARG A 155 5.69 -17.68 -10.16
C ARG A 155 4.80 -16.86 -11.06
N ALA A 156 3.73 -17.46 -11.62
CA ALA A 156 2.77 -16.75 -12.42
C ALA A 156 2.07 -15.65 -11.60
N ARG A 157 1.62 -15.97 -10.37
CA ARG A 157 0.97 -15.01 -9.48
C ARG A 157 1.89 -13.85 -9.10
N ARG A 158 3.14 -14.13 -8.70
CA ARG A 158 4.12 -13.07 -8.42
C ARG A 158 4.40 -12.20 -9.64
N GLY A 159 4.49 -12.81 -10.82
CA GLY A 159 4.69 -12.08 -12.08
C GLY A 159 3.52 -11.17 -12.42
N ALA A 160 2.28 -11.65 -12.26
CA ALA A 160 1.08 -10.85 -12.47
C ALA A 160 0.98 -9.70 -11.46
N PHE A 161 1.21 -9.97 -10.17
CA PHE A 161 1.22 -8.95 -9.12
C PHE A 161 2.25 -7.85 -9.39
N ARG A 162 3.50 -8.23 -9.73
CA ARG A 162 4.56 -7.24 -10.04
C ARG A 162 4.19 -6.38 -11.24
N LYS A 163 3.68 -6.97 -12.33
CA LYS A 163 3.23 -6.22 -13.50
C LYS A 163 2.12 -5.23 -13.18
N CYS A 164 1.12 -5.66 -12.38
CA CYS A 164 0.06 -4.78 -11.93
C CYS A 164 0.62 -3.60 -11.13
N LEU A 165 1.48 -3.89 -10.15
CA LEU A 165 2.03 -2.84 -9.30
C LEU A 165 2.91 -1.88 -10.10
N ASP A 166 3.79 -2.36 -10.99
CA ASP A 166 4.61 -1.54 -11.88
C ASP A 166 3.75 -0.59 -12.74
N THR A 167 2.62 -1.09 -13.26
CA THR A 167 1.69 -0.28 -14.07
C THR A 167 1.18 0.95 -13.32
N ILE A 168 0.88 0.83 -12.02
CA ILE A 168 0.33 1.92 -11.20
C ILE A 168 1.37 2.61 -10.32
N ALA A 169 2.56 2.04 -10.15
CA ALA A 169 3.61 2.53 -9.24
C ALA A 169 3.99 3.99 -9.54
N LYS A 170 4.13 4.36 -10.81
CA LYS A 170 4.46 5.74 -11.21
C LYS A 170 3.41 6.74 -10.73
N SER A 171 2.13 6.38 -10.76
CA SER A 171 1.03 7.23 -10.29
C SER A 171 1.00 7.28 -8.76
N ILE A 172 1.15 6.14 -8.10
CA ILE A 172 1.26 6.06 -6.64
C ILE A 172 2.44 6.91 -6.14
N ASN A 173 3.63 6.73 -6.71
CA ASN A 173 4.87 7.41 -6.30
C ASN A 173 4.81 8.95 -6.45
N ARG A 174 3.88 9.47 -7.24
CA ARG A 174 3.64 10.93 -7.36
C ARG A 174 2.78 11.46 -6.21
N GLN A 175 1.97 10.60 -5.60
CA GLN A 175 1.01 10.97 -4.58
C GLN A 175 1.55 10.77 -3.14
N ILE A 176 2.60 9.96 -2.99
CA ILE A 176 3.17 9.60 -1.68
C ILE A 176 4.54 10.23 -1.42
#